data_82c162ff9231f688d1ee3bfb5696a0bc
#
_entry.id   82c162ff9231f688d1ee3bfb5696a0bc
#
_cell.length_a   1.000
_cell.length_b   1.000
_cell.length_c   1.000
_cell.angle_alpha   90.00
_cell.angle_beta   90.00
_cell.angle_gamma   90.00
#
_symmetry.space_group_name_H-M   'P 1'
#
loop_
_entity.id
_entity.type
_entity.pdbx_description
1 polymer ?
#
loop_
_entity_poly.entity_id
_entity_poly.type
_entity_poly.pdbx_seq_one_letter_code
_entity_poly.pdbx_strand_id
1 'polypeptide(L)'
;VRSPSPARTRPRARNRMLGLAAAATALALVLSGCSTWFGATGGTSSTGQPAGSSTPTGEKVDAALQPFYGQTLAWADCGGGFQCAKAVVPLDWSEPTGDTVSLALIKQPAKGSNRLGSLFVNPGGPGVSAVDFVKDSVDFAVDPELQQQYDIVAFDPRGVGASTEVSCVTPSQMDSYLYDVIPGAHGSAQWQAAAKASATAFGAGCLSKTGALLGHVDTESTVRDFDALRAAIGDTGLNYLGYSYGTFIGAVYADMFPTKVNRLVLDGVVDPTSTGFASTLGQAKGFEGAMRAYLKDCLASSGCPFSGTVDNASKQVQTLLNAVDASPIRASDGRELGSASLLTAIFYPLYRQDSWPYLTQMVTQVKQGKADLAFQLADAYNGRNADGTYQNNQTEAFTAINCLDYPAVTDPATIAQQNTELIAASPTFGPWWTYGDIGCAAWPVPATRTPGPVSAVGAKPILVVGTTDDPATPYEDAQSVAKQLTSAQLITYVGEGHTAYNTSTCVKKIVNEYFLTGTVPASDPKCTN
;
A
#
# COMPACT_ATOMS: atom_id res chain seq x y z
N VAL A 1 -1.83 -15.94 -83.47
CA VAL A 1 -1.55 -17.20 -82.78
C VAL A 1 -0.92 -16.87 -81.43
N ARG A 2 -1.72 -16.74 -80.38
CA ARG A 2 -1.38 -17.11 -78.96
C ARG A 2 -2.55 -16.74 -78.07
N SER A 3 -3.16 -17.76 -77.51
CA SER A 3 -4.25 -17.71 -76.55
C SER A 3 -3.91 -17.01 -75.24
N PRO A 4 -4.84 -16.36 -74.54
CA PRO A 4 -4.63 -15.79 -73.23
C PRO A 4 -4.90 -16.80 -72.11
N SER A 5 -4.04 -16.82 -71.11
CA SER A 5 -4.18 -17.53 -69.83
C SER A 5 -5.18 -16.80 -68.87
N PRO A 6 -5.87 -17.51 -67.98
CA PRO A 6 -6.98 -16.96 -67.21
C PRO A 6 -6.52 -16.20 -65.98
N ALA A 7 -7.31 -15.17 -65.65
CA ALA A 7 -7.17 -14.31 -64.48
C ALA A 7 -7.40 -15.09 -63.16
N ARG A 8 -6.45 -14.99 -62.23
CA ARG A 8 -6.62 -15.42 -60.83
C ARG A 8 -7.39 -14.37 -60.04
N THR A 9 -8.57 -14.74 -59.62
CA THR A 9 -9.37 -13.98 -58.65
C THR A 9 -8.72 -13.99 -57.27
N ARG A 10 -8.45 -12.81 -56.71
CA ARG A 10 -8.09 -12.61 -55.29
C ARG A 10 -9.36 -12.74 -54.43
N PRO A 11 -9.32 -13.45 -53.27
CA PRO A 11 -10.42 -13.40 -52.31
C PRO A 11 -10.37 -12.08 -51.55
N ARG A 12 -11.54 -11.46 -51.42
CA ARG A 12 -11.80 -10.28 -50.60
C ARG A 12 -11.55 -10.63 -49.13
N ALA A 13 -10.68 -9.86 -48.46
CA ALA A 13 -10.55 -9.82 -47.02
C ALA A 13 -11.86 -9.29 -46.41
N ARG A 14 -12.57 -10.16 -45.73
CA ARG A 14 -13.76 -9.83 -44.92
C ARG A 14 -13.35 -9.74 -43.46
N ASN A 15 -13.45 -8.50 -42.96
CA ASN A 15 -13.69 -8.15 -41.54
C ASN A 15 -12.99 -8.96 -40.43
N ARG A 16 -11.90 -8.44 -39.92
CA ARG A 16 -11.48 -8.59 -38.52
C ARG A 16 -11.62 -7.23 -37.83
N MET A 17 -12.86 -6.81 -37.59
CA MET A 17 -13.22 -5.80 -36.59
C MET A 17 -14.19 -6.46 -35.61
N LEU A 18 -13.67 -7.28 -34.73
CA LEU A 18 -14.40 -7.89 -33.61
C LEU A 18 -13.36 -8.43 -32.59
N GLY A 19 -12.50 -7.54 -32.09
CA GLY A 19 -11.51 -7.93 -31.12
C GLY A 19 -11.11 -6.82 -30.14
N LEU A 20 -11.67 -5.61 -30.29
CA LEU A 20 -11.33 -4.46 -29.44
C LEU A 20 -12.48 -4.01 -28.52
N ALA A 21 -13.62 -4.69 -28.54
CA ALA A 21 -14.75 -4.39 -27.65
C ALA A 21 -14.80 -5.27 -26.39
N ALA A 22 -13.96 -6.30 -26.28
CA ALA A 22 -13.99 -7.23 -25.14
C ALA A 22 -13.04 -6.84 -23.99
N ALA A 23 -12.07 -5.95 -24.23
CA ALA A 23 -11.14 -5.49 -23.19
C ALA A 23 -11.65 -4.27 -22.40
N ALA A 24 -12.58 -3.49 -23.00
CA ALA A 24 -13.20 -2.34 -22.31
C ALA A 24 -14.37 -2.73 -21.40
N THR A 25 -14.92 -3.95 -21.55
CA THR A 25 -16.03 -4.44 -20.72
C THR A 25 -15.61 -5.16 -19.45
N ALA A 26 -14.35 -5.55 -19.32
CA ALA A 26 -13.86 -6.19 -18.10
C ALA A 26 -13.53 -5.20 -16.98
N LEU A 27 -13.28 -3.91 -17.30
CA LEU A 27 -13.03 -2.86 -16.29
C LEU A 27 -14.33 -2.19 -15.83
N ALA A 28 -15.42 -2.29 -16.61
CA ALA A 28 -16.73 -1.76 -16.25
C ALA A 28 -17.54 -2.69 -15.33
N LEU A 29 -17.10 -3.92 -15.12
CA LEU A 29 -17.78 -4.91 -14.26
C LEU A 29 -17.34 -4.87 -12.79
N VAL A 30 -16.32 -4.08 -12.46
CA VAL A 30 -15.95 -3.81 -11.05
C VAL A 30 -16.62 -2.53 -10.50
N LEU A 31 -17.26 -1.73 -11.40
CA LEU A 31 -17.90 -0.45 -11.03
C LEU A 31 -19.44 -0.47 -11.10
N SER A 32 -20.09 -1.60 -11.29
CA SER A 32 -21.56 -1.66 -11.39
C SER A 32 -22.16 -2.82 -10.59
N GLY A 33 -22.01 -2.75 -9.29
CA GLY A 33 -22.68 -3.63 -8.34
C GLY A 33 -23.26 -2.85 -7.19
N CYS A 34 -24.48 -2.36 -7.34
CA CYS A 34 -25.51 -2.08 -6.34
C CYS A 34 -26.08 -0.67 -6.40
N SER A 35 -27.04 -0.48 -7.29
CA SER A 35 -28.13 0.44 -6.99
C SER A 35 -29.39 -0.12 -7.61
N THR A 36 -30.18 -0.84 -6.82
CA THR A 36 -31.64 -0.79 -6.82
C THR A 36 -32.19 -1.67 -5.69
N TRP A 37 -32.92 -1.07 -4.86
CA TRP A 37 -34.17 -1.42 -4.22
C TRP A 37 -34.15 -1.29 -2.70
N PHE A 38 -34.54 -0.11 -2.21
CA PHE A 38 -35.12 0.04 -0.88
C PHE A 38 -36.64 0.05 -1.01
N GLY A 39 -37.23 -1.13 -0.87
CA GLY A 39 -38.60 -1.31 -0.42
C GLY A 39 -38.53 -1.61 1.08
N ALA A 40 -39.11 -0.72 1.90
CA ALA A 40 -39.18 -0.93 3.32
C ALA A 40 -40.13 -2.09 3.64
N THR A 41 -39.56 -3.21 4.08
CA THR A 41 -40.27 -4.22 4.88
C THR A 41 -39.35 -4.60 6.02
N GLY A 42 -39.84 -4.56 7.27
CA GLY A 42 -39.10 -4.83 8.47
C GLY A 42 -38.31 -6.13 8.41
N GLY A 43 -36.98 -5.99 8.25
CA GLY A 43 -36.03 -7.08 8.29
C GLY A 43 -35.61 -7.30 9.74
N THR A 44 -35.96 -8.42 10.30
CA THR A 44 -35.34 -9.01 11.47
C THR A 44 -33.82 -9.00 11.28
N SER A 45 -33.13 -8.34 12.21
CA SER A 45 -31.67 -8.46 12.36
C SER A 45 -31.34 -9.95 12.46
N SER A 46 -30.74 -10.52 11.41
CA SER A 46 -30.16 -11.85 11.53
C SER A 46 -28.92 -11.68 12.42
N THR A 47 -29.06 -11.98 13.69
CA THR A 47 -27.93 -12.28 14.58
C THR A 47 -27.30 -13.53 13.99
N GLY A 48 -26.23 -13.35 13.18
CA GLY A 48 -25.45 -14.45 12.64
C GLY A 48 -25.03 -15.35 13.80
N GLN A 49 -25.37 -16.63 13.73
CA GLN A 49 -24.93 -17.61 14.72
C GLN A 49 -23.40 -17.64 14.69
N PRO A 50 -22.70 -17.62 15.84
CA PRO A 50 -21.25 -17.65 15.85
C PRO A 50 -20.74 -18.87 15.06
N ALA A 51 -19.88 -18.65 14.08
CA ALA A 51 -19.25 -19.71 13.30
C ALA A 51 -18.25 -20.54 14.14
N GLY A 52 -17.91 -20.05 15.32
CA GLY A 52 -17.05 -20.67 16.31
C GLY A 52 -16.34 -19.63 17.18
N SER A 53 -15.67 -20.12 18.19
CA SER A 53 -14.82 -19.29 19.06
C SER A 53 -13.37 -19.72 18.92
N SER A 54 -12.43 -18.77 19.03
CA SER A 54 -11.02 -19.10 19.12
C SER A 54 -10.70 -19.78 20.46
N THR A 55 -9.63 -20.56 20.51
CA THR A 55 -9.05 -21.08 21.74
C THR A 55 -7.69 -20.42 21.91
N PRO A 56 -7.52 -19.47 22.81
CA PRO A 56 -6.24 -18.80 23.05
C PRO A 56 -5.14 -19.80 23.44
N THR A 57 -3.89 -19.44 23.18
CA THR A 57 -2.71 -20.29 23.51
C THR A 57 -2.60 -20.60 25.00
N GLY A 58 -3.18 -19.76 25.85
CA GLY A 58 -3.03 -19.89 27.31
C GLY A 58 -1.63 -19.55 27.81
N GLU A 59 -0.82 -18.86 26.98
CA GLU A 59 0.52 -18.44 27.41
C GLU A 59 0.44 -17.47 28.58
N LYS A 60 1.46 -17.53 29.45
CA LYS A 60 1.55 -16.66 30.62
C LYS A 60 2.22 -15.37 30.22
N VAL A 61 1.55 -14.28 30.47
CA VAL A 61 2.02 -12.90 30.34
C VAL A 61 1.78 -12.20 31.68
N ASP A 62 2.23 -10.96 31.81
CA ASP A 62 1.93 -10.13 32.96
C ASP A 62 0.41 -10.05 33.21
N ALA A 63 -0.01 -10.00 34.46
CA ALA A 63 -1.41 -10.06 34.84
C ALA A 63 -2.25 -8.97 34.16
N ALA A 64 -1.69 -7.78 33.96
CA ALA A 64 -2.36 -6.67 33.26
C ALA A 64 -2.57 -6.93 31.75
N LEU A 65 -1.75 -7.79 31.13
CA LEU A 65 -1.83 -8.16 29.71
C LEU A 65 -2.70 -9.40 29.48
N GLN A 66 -2.94 -10.21 30.53
CA GLN A 66 -3.66 -11.47 30.41
C GLN A 66 -5.05 -11.34 29.76
N PRO A 67 -5.85 -10.26 30.00
CA PRO A 67 -7.13 -10.07 29.34
C PRO A 67 -7.04 -10.00 27.79
N PHE A 68 -5.94 -9.49 27.26
CA PHE A 68 -5.72 -9.32 25.81
C PHE A 68 -5.18 -10.60 25.16
N TYR A 69 -4.24 -11.27 25.80
CA TYR A 69 -3.65 -12.51 25.31
C TYR A 69 -4.56 -13.73 25.51
N GLY A 70 -5.41 -13.69 26.52
CA GLY A 70 -6.36 -14.77 26.85
C GLY A 70 -7.77 -14.57 26.32
N GLN A 71 -8.03 -13.53 25.52
CA GLN A 71 -9.36 -13.27 25.01
C GLN A 71 -9.79 -14.34 24.00
N THR A 72 -11.05 -14.70 24.05
CA THR A 72 -11.70 -15.59 23.10
C THR A 72 -12.39 -14.76 22.01
N LEU A 73 -12.00 -14.96 20.75
CA LEU A 73 -12.60 -14.25 19.62
C LEU A 73 -13.84 -14.99 19.15
N ALA A 74 -14.98 -14.30 19.09
CA ALA A 74 -16.23 -14.81 18.54
C ALA A 74 -16.26 -14.57 17.02
N TRP A 75 -16.04 -15.60 16.23
CA TRP A 75 -16.11 -15.54 14.78
C TRP A 75 -17.56 -15.67 14.31
N ALA A 76 -17.99 -14.77 13.43
CA ALA A 76 -19.29 -14.80 12.77
C ALA A 76 -19.09 -14.83 11.25
N ASP A 77 -20.01 -15.46 10.53
CA ASP A 77 -20.02 -15.39 9.06
C ASP A 77 -20.23 -13.95 8.60
N CYS A 78 -19.36 -13.47 7.73
CA CYS A 78 -19.47 -12.13 7.13
C CYS A 78 -19.56 -12.18 5.59
N GLY A 79 -19.97 -13.33 5.04
CA GLY A 79 -20.21 -13.53 3.62
C GLY A 79 -18.96 -13.96 2.84
N GLY A 80 -19.15 -14.45 1.62
CA GLY A 80 -18.05 -14.84 0.73
C GLY A 80 -17.17 -16.01 1.22
N GLY A 81 -17.60 -16.75 2.25
CA GLY A 81 -16.79 -17.79 2.88
C GLY A 81 -15.83 -17.24 3.95
N PHE A 82 -15.95 -15.98 4.30
CA PHE A 82 -15.18 -15.33 5.35
C PHE A 82 -15.90 -15.34 6.70
N GLN A 83 -15.09 -15.27 7.74
CA GLN A 83 -15.52 -15.06 9.13
C GLN A 83 -14.89 -13.79 9.66
N CYS A 84 -15.68 -12.98 10.36
CA CYS A 84 -15.23 -11.75 10.97
C CYS A 84 -15.30 -11.84 12.49
N ALA A 85 -14.39 -11.15 13.18
CA ALA A 85 -14.36 -11.03 14.62
C ALA A 85 -13.91 -9.63 15.05
N LYS A 86 -14.09 -9.31 16.32
CA LYS A 86 -13.45 -8.16 16.96
C LYS A 86 -12.59 -8.63 18.12
N ALA A 87 -11.45 -7.97 18.28
CA ALA A 87 -10.58 -8.12 19.44
C ALA A 87 -10.44 -6.80 20.15
N VAL A 88 -10.06 -6.84 21.43
CA VAL A 88 -9.78 -5.67 22.25
C VAL A 88 -8.31 -5.68 22.61
N VAL A 89 -7.64 -4.52 22.53
CA VAL A 89 -6.26 -4.32 22.96
C VAL A 89 -6.15 -3.02 23.76
N PRO A 90 -5.13 -2.82 24.59
CA PRO A 90 -4.99 -1.55 25.30
C PRO A 90 -4.75 -0.40 24.32
N LEU A 91 -5.25 0.77 24.63
CA LEU A 91 -4.91 2.00 23.89
C LEU A 91 -3.41 2.25 24.01
N ASP A 92 -2.90 2.25 25.22
CA ASP A 92 -1.48 2.39 25.54
C ASP A 92 -0.93 1.08 26.12
N TRP A 93 0.02 0.46 25.40
CA TRP A 93 0.66 -0.77 25.84
C TRP A 93 1.55 -0.59 27.09
N SER A 94 1.93 0.64 27.44
CA SER A 94 2.63 0.95 28.70
C SER A 94 1.68 1.06 29.90
N GLU A 95 0.39 1.32 29.64
CA GLU A 95 -0.68 1.43 30.65
C GLU A 95 -1.85 0.48 30.32
N PRO A 96 -1.65 -0.84 30.30
CA PRO A 96 -2.60 -1.80 29.76
C PRO A 96 -3.92 -1.93 30.56
N THR A 97 -4.01 -1.32 31.74
CA THR A 97 -5.24 -1.25 32.54
C THR A 97 -6.09 -0.01 32.25
N GLY A 98 -5.62 0.86 31.35
CA GLY A 98 -6.32 2.07 30.92
C GLY A 98 -7.39 1.83 29.86
N ASP A 99 -7.57 2.81 28.99
CA ASP A 99 -8.51 2.73 27.86
C ASP A 99 -8.11 1.64 26.87
N THR A 100 -9.08 1.20 26.06
CA THR A 100 -8.89 0.12 25.08
C THR A 100 -9.35 0.55 23.70
N VAL A 101 -8.83 -0.13 22.67
CA VAL A 101 -9.26 -0.01 21.28
C VAL A 101 -9.76 -1.35 20.75
N SER A 102 -10.67 -1.30 19.79
CA SER A 102 -11.23 -2.47 19.12
C SER A 102 -10.55 -2.68 17.78
N LEU A 103 -10.09 -3.89 17.51
CA LEU A 103 -9.52 -4.31 16.23
C LEU A 103 -10.51 -5.18 15.48
N ALA A 104 -10.69 -4.90 14.19
CA ALA A 104 -11.50 -5.70 13.28
C ALA A 104 -10.65 -6.76 12.59
N LEU A 105 -11.09 -8.02 12.63
CA LEU A 105 -10.41 -9.14 12.00
C LEU A 105 -11.30 -9.80 10.95
N ILE A 106 -10.66 -10.33 9.91
CA ILE A 106 -11.24 -11.22 8.93
C ILE A 106 -10.42 -12.51 8.85
N LYS A 107 -11.11 -13.62 8.58
CA LYS A 107 -10.49 -14.92 8.38
C LYS A 107 -11.18 -15.65 7.22
N GLN A 108 -10.40 -16.16 6.26
CA GLN A 108 -10.84 -17.22 5.37
C GLN A 108 -10.35 -18.54 5.97
N PRO A 109 -11.25 -19.43 6.40
CA PRO A 109 -10.84 -20.76 6.88
C PRO A 109 -10.09 -21.55 5.80
N ALA A 110 -9.12 -22.36 6.20
CA ALA A 110 -8.41 -23.26 5.30
C ALA A 110 -9.41 -24.12 4.51
N LYS A 111 -9.21 -24.18 3.19
CA LYS A 111 -10.13 -24.91 2.27
C LYS A 111 -9.90 -26.41 2.27
N GLY A 112 -8.71 -26.88 2.70
CA GLY A 112 -8.32 -28.28 2.77
C GLY A 112 -8.46 -28.85 4.19
N SER A 113 -8.23 -30.16 4.31
CA SER A 113 -8.35 -30.90 5.59
C SER A 113 -7.09 -30.88 6.47
N ASN A 114 -5.94 -30.47 5.93
CA ASN A 114 -4.65 -30.46 6.64
C ASN A 114 -4.24 -29.03 7.00
N ARG A 115 -4.91 -28.46 8.00
CA ARG A 115 -4.64 -27.09 8.47
C ARG A 115 -3.29 -27.01 9.19
N LEU A 116 -2.41 -26.11 8.75
CA LEU A 116 -1.09 -25.86 9.34
C LEU A 116 -1.09 -24.74 10.40
N GLY A 117 -2.11 -23.89 10.44
CA GLY A 117 -2.21 -22.74 11.35
C GLY A 117 -2.87 -21.55 10.68
N SER A 118 -2.69 -20.37 11.25
CA SER A 118 -3.12 -19.12 10.63
C SER A 118 -1.94 -18.46 9.91
N LEU A 119 -2.19 -17.88 8.73
CA LEU A 119 -1.28 -17.01 8.00
C LEU A 119 -1.83 -15.59 8.04
N PHE A 120 -1.19 -14.73 8.79
CA PHE A 120 -1.52 -13.33 8.81
C PHE A 120 -0.98 -12.63 7.57
N VAL A 121 -1.79 -11.73 7.00
CA VAL A 121 -1.44 -10.94 5.80
C VAL A 121 -1.64 -9.46 6.08
N ASN A 122 -0.67 -8.64 5.66
CA ASN A 122 -0.79 -7.19 5.71
C ASN A 122 -0.31 -6.56 4.39
N PRO A 123 -1.16 -5.77 3.69
CA PRO A 123 -0.83 -5.15 2.40
C PRO A 123 0.14 -3.96 2.51
N GLY A 124 0.30 -3.38 3.68
CA GLY A 124 1.12 -2.18 3.90
C GLY A 124 0.35 -0.88 3.83
N GLY A 125 0.85 0.06 3.11
CA GLY A 125 0.42 1.45 3.05
C GLY A 125 1.47 2.36 3.68
N PRO A 126 1.43 2.72 4.99
CA PRO A 126 0.48 2.33 6.05
C PRO A 126 -0.95 2.81 5.78
N GLY A 127 -1.90 2.32 6.57
CA GLY A 127 -3.29 2.80 6.53
C GLY A 127 -4.22 2.06 5.55
N VAL A 128 -3.70 1.15 4.72
CA VAL A 128 -4.56 0.30 3.88
C VAL A 128 -5.26 -0.74 4.76
N SER A 129 -6.59 -0.88 4.59
CA SER A 129 -7.37 -1.91 5.28
C SER A 129 -6.92 -3.30 4.85
N ALA A 130 -6.38 -4.07 5.79
CA ALA A 130 -6.01 -5.46 5.54
C ALA A 130 -7.25 -6.37 5.50
N VAL A 131 -8.33 -5.99 6.18
CA VAL A 131 -9.63 -6.66 6.13
C VAL A 131 -10.22 -6.56 4.73
N ASP A 132 -10.29 -5.36 4.14
CA ASP A 132 -10.79 -5.16 2.78
C ASP A 132 -9.88 -5.85 1.76
N PHE A 133 -8.56 -5.74 1.91
CA PHE A 133 -7.60 -6.37 1.02
C PHE A 133 -7.80 -7.89 0.93
N VAL A 134 -7.97 -8.57 2.05
CA VAL A 134 -8.22 -10.03 2.06
C VAL A 134 -9.62 -10.34 1.56
N LYS A 135 -10.63 -9.56 1.95
CA LYS A 135 -12.02 -9.78 1.54
C LYS A 135 -12.21 -9.68 0.02
N ASP A 136 -11.59 -8.66 -0.58
CA ASP A 136 -11.83 -8.32 -1.98
C ASP A 136 -10.81 -8.96 -2.93
N SER A 137 -9.64 -9.39 -2.42
CA SER A 137 -8.50 -9.81 -3.24
C SER A 137 -7.70 -10.97 -2.64
N VAL A 138 -8.34 -11.92 -1.95
CA VAL A 138 -7.64 -13.01 -1.26
C VAL A 138 -6.76 -13.85 -2.19
N ASP A 139 -7.19 -14.10 -3.42
CA ASP A 139 -6.42 -14.88 -4.41
C ASP A 139 -5.19 -14.10 -4.94
N PHE A 140 -5.20 -12.79 -4.85
CA PHE A 140 -4.03 -11.94 -5.06
C PHE A 140 -3.16 -11.88 -3.80
N ALA A 141 -3.77 -11.76 -2.63
CA ALA A 141 -3.06 -11.64 -1.35
C ALA A 141 -2.27 -12.90 -1.00
N VAL A 142 -2.83 -14.09 -1.27
CA VAL A 142 -2.22 -15.38 -0.93
C VAL A 142 -2.57 -16.41 -2.00
N ASP A 143 -1.55 -17.11 -2.49
CA ASP A 143 -1.72 -18.17 -3.48
C ASP A 143 -2.74 -19.23 -3.03
N PRO A 144 -3.62 -19.72 -3.94
CA PRO A 144 -4.60 -20.74 -3.63
C PRO A 144 -4.04 -22.03 -3.00
N GLU A 145 -2.78 -22.38 -3.24
CA GLU A 145 -2.11 -23.52 -2.61
C GLU A 145 -1.98 -23.33 -1.09
N LEU A 146 -1.59 -22.13 -0.65
CA LEU A 146 -1.51 -21.81 0.78
C LEU A 146 -2.89 -21.75 1.43
N GLN A 147 -3.91 -21.25 0.71
CA GLN A 147 -5.31 -21.21 1.18
C GLN A 147 -5.89 -22.62 1.46
N GLN A 148 -5.30 -23.70 0.90
CA GLN A 148 -5.71 -25.07 1.26
C GLN A 148 -5.29 -25.45 2.68
N GLN A 149 -4.20 -24.87 3.19
CA GLN A 149 -3.57 -25.37 4.43
C GLN A 149 -3.52 -24.32 5.54
N TYR A 150 -3.76 -23.04 5.23
CA TYR A 150 -3.79 -21.97 6.22
C TYR A 150 -5.16 -21.32 6.30
N ASP A 151 -5.57 -20.99 7.52
CA ASP A 151 -6.55 -19.92 7.69
C ASP A 151 -5.87 -18.61 7.29
N ILE A 152 -6.40 -17.92 6.28
CA ILE A 152 -5.87 -16.61 5.89
C ILE A 152 -6.51 -15.57 6.80
N VAL A 153 -5.70 -14.92 7.61
CA VAL A 153 -6.15 -13.96 8.62
C VAL A 153 -5.59 -12.58 8.30
N ALA A 154 -6.43 -11.58 8.42
CA ALA A 154 -6.00 -10.19 8.42
C ALA A 154 -6.76 -9.42 9.51
N PHE A 155 -6.17 -8.33 9.95
CA PHE A 155 -6.88 -7.36 10.77
C PHE A 155 -6.47 -5.95 10.36
N ASP A 156 -7.39 -5.02 10.51
CA ASP A 156 -7.08 -3.61 10.36
C ASP A 156 -6.27 -3.15 11.57
N PRO A 157 -5.07 -2.62 11.40
CA PRO A 157 -4.31 -2.06 12.51
C PRO A 157 -5.10 -0.99 13.27
N ARG A 158 -4.67 -0.69 14.49
CA ARG A 158 -5.21 0.45 15.24
C ARG A 158 -5.13 1.73 14.39
N GLY A 159 -6.20 2.48 14.37
CA GLY A 159 -6.33 3.67 13.54
C GLY A 159 -6.83 3.42 12.11
N VAL A 160 -6.96 2.18 11.65
CA VAL A 160 -7.24 1.82 10.26
C VAL A 160 -8.61 1.17 10.09
N GLY A 161 -9.31 1.55 9.03
CA GLY A 161 -10.46 0.84 8.48
C GLY A 161 -11.58 0.56 9.47
N ALA A 162 -11.96 -0.71 9.63
CA ALA A 162 -13.04 -1.16 10.52
C ALA A 162 -12.62 -1.34 11.99
N SER A 163 -11.34 -1.17 12.32
CA SER A 163 -10.82 -1.04 13.70
C SER A 163 -11.23 0.31 14.29
N THR A 164 -10.89 0.58 15.57
CA THR A 164 -11.02 1.95 16.08
C THR A 164 -10.17 2.87 15.20
N GLU A 165 -10.82 3.70 14.38
CA GLU A 165 -10.20 4.42 13.27
C GLU A 165 -9.68 5.81 13.65
N VAL A 166 -8.67 6.29 12.95
CA VAL A 166 -8.31 7.70 12.89
C VAL A 166 -9.34 8.40 11.98
N SER A 167 -10.00 9.41 12.51
CA SER A 167 -10.95 10.25 11.76
C SER A 167 -10.50 11.71 11.83
N CYS A 168 -10.41 12.39 10.70
CA CYS A 168 -9.85 13.74 10.64
C CYS A 168 -10.84 14.77 10.11
N VAL A 169 -11.40 14.52 8.94
CA VAL A 169 -12.16 15.51 8.18
C VAL A 169 -13.42 14.89 7.58
N THR A 170 -14.28 15.70 6.97
CA THR A 170 -15.39 15.22 6.14
C THR A 170 -14.88 14.86 4.74
N PRO A 171 -15.64 14.06 3.95
CA PRO A 171 -15.23 13.75 2.57
C PRO A 171 -14.94 14.99 1.71
N SER A 172 -15.75 16.04 1.81
CA SER A 172 -15.51 17.29 1.09
C SER A 172 -14.24 18.03 1.54
N GLN A 173 -13.91 17.97 2.83
CA GLN A 173 -12.65 18.52 3.34
C GLN A 173 -11.45 17.67 2.94
N MET A 174 -11.64 16.34 2.80
CA MET A 174 -10.63 15.44 2.26
C MET A 174 -10.37 15.74 0.78
N ASP A 175 -11.43 15.99 -0.01
CA ASP A 175 -11.27 16.47 -1.39
C ASP A 175 -10.41 17.74 -1.44
N SER A 176 -10.70 18.72 -0.59
CA SER A 176 -9.88 19.94 -0.52
C SER A 176 -8.43 19.66 -0.10
N TYR A 177 -8.22 18.79 0.86
CA TYR A 177 -6.87 18.42 1.32
C TYR A 177 -6.03 17.73 0.24
N LEU A 178 -6.63 16.83 -0.54
CA LEU A 178 -5.93 16.00 -1.53
C LEU A 178 -5.83 16.66 -2.91
N TYR A 179 -6.82 17.46 -3.32
CA TYR A 179 -6.97 17.86 -4.71
C TYR A 179 -6.95 19.36 -4.95
N ASP A 180 -7.15 20.20 -3.92
CA ASP A 180 -7.09 21.66 -4.11
C ASP A 180 -5.66 22.07 -4.49
N VAL A 181 -5.57 22.99 -5.43
CA VAL A 181 -4.29 23.58 -5.84
C VAL A 181 -3.80 24.52 -4.74
N ILE A 182 -2.65 24.18 -4.14
CA ILE A 182 -2.04 25.03 -3.11
C ILE A 182 -1.55 26.35 -3.74
N PRO A 183 -1.92 27.51 -3.20
CA PRO A 183 -1.55 28.81 -3.76
C PRO A 183 -0.04 29.07 -3.77
N GLY A 184 0.46 29.59 -4.89
CA GLY A 184 1.87 29.92 -5.12
C GLY A 184 2.62 28.81 -5.84
N ALA A 185 3.73 29.15 -6.48
CA ALA A 185 4.60 28.17 -7.11
C ALA A 185 5.18 27.23 -6.04
N HIS A 186 5.29 25.93 -6.37
CA HIS A 186 5.81 24.92 -5.43
C HIS A 186 7.13 25.37 -4.80
N GLY A 187 7.24 25.23 -3.48
CA GLY A 187 8.41 25.62 -2.70
C GLY A 187 8.56 27.12 -2.42
N SER A 188 7.73 28.00 -3.01
CA SER A 188 7.73 29.42 -2.65
C SER A 188 7.26 29.65 -1.21
N ALA A 189 7.60 30.82 -0.63
CA ALA A 189 7.14 31.17 0.72
C ALA A 189 5.60 31.16 0.85
N GLN A 190 4.89 31.59 -0.21
CA GLN A 190 3.43 31.55 -0.26
C GLN A 190 2.92 30.10 -0.22
N TRP A 191 3.48 29.23 -1.06
CA TRP A 191 3.13 27.81 -1.11
C TRP A 191 3.41 27.11 0.24
N GLN A 192 4.59 27.32 0.82
CA GLN A 192 4.96 26.74 2.11
C GLN A 192 4.00 27.18 3.23
N ALA A 193 3.62 28.45 3.26
CA ALA A 193 2.67 28.96 4.25
C ALA A 193 1.28 28.33 4.07
N ALA A 194 0.80 28.19 2.83
CA ALA A 194 -0.49 27.58 2.52
C ALA A 194 -0.48 26.08 2.81
N ALA A 195 0.58 25.34 2.42
CA ALA A 195 0.75 23.92 2.71
C ALA A 195 0.77 23.65 4.22
N LYS A 196 1.52 24.46 4.98
CA LYS A 196 1.54 24.39 6.45
C LYS A 196 0.17 24.65 7.07
N ALA A 197 -0.57 25.63 6.56
CA ALA A 197 -1.92 25.95 7.05
C ALA A 197 -2.89 24.78 6.79
N SER A 198 -2.85 24.18 5.60
CA SER A 198 -3.63 22.99 5.25
C SER A 198 -3.31 21.81 6.15
N ALA A 199 -2.02 21.48 6.32
CA ALA A 199 -1.56 20.40 7.20
C ALA A 199 -1.95 20.63 8.66
N THR A 200 -1.84 21.86 9.17
CA THR A 200 -2.25 22.22 10.54
C THR A 200 -3.75 22.03 10.73
N ALA A 201 -4.58 22.44 9.77
CA ALA A 201 -6.02 22.26 9.84
C ALA A 201 -6.42 20.78 9.80
N PHE A 202 -5.76 19.99 8.96
CA PHE A 202 -5.95 18.55 8.89
C PHE A 202 -5.58 17.86 10.21
N GLY A 203 -4.39 18.11 10.75
CA GLY A 203 -3.93 17.55 12.02
C GLY A 203 -4.82 17.95 13.20
N ALA A 204 -5.28 19.21 13.25
CA ALA A 204 -6.22 19.67 14.28
C ALA A 204 -7.56 18.93 14.19
N GLY A 205 -8.05 18.68 12.98
CA GLY A 205 -9.24 17.85 12.74
C GLY A 205 -9.06 16.43 13.26
N CYS A 206 -7.92 15.81 12.95
CA CYS A 206 -7.56 14.48 13.44
C CYS A 206 -7.55 14.42 14.98
N LEU A 207 -6.88 15.36 15.63
CA LEU A 207 -6.83 15.39 17.11
C LEU A 207 -8.22 15.58 17.73
N SER A 208 -9.02 16.46 17.15
CA SER A 208 -10.36 16.77 17.68
C SER A 208 -11.33 15.59 17.59
N LYS A 209 -11.24 14.76 16.53
CA LYS A 209 -12.17 13.65 16.30
C LYS A 209 -11.67 12.31 16.82
N THR A 210 -10.36 12.07 16.73
CA THR A 210 -9.72 10.81 17.12
C THR A 210 -9.36 10.80 18.61
N GLY A 211 -9.01 11.95 19.19
CA GLY A 211 -8.60 12.04 20.59
C GLY A 211 -7.30 11.32 20.88
N ALA A 212 -7.23 10.62 22.02
CA ALA A 212 -6.02 9.99 22.53
C ALA A 212 -5.42 8.92 21.60
N LEU A 213 -6.24 8.22 20.83
CA LEU A 213 -5.77 7.20 19.88
C LEU A 213 -4.72 7.76 18.91
N LEU A 214 -4.80 9.06 18.58
CA LEU A 214 -3.89 9.69 17.62
C LEU A 214 -2.41 9.62 18.05
N GLY A 215 -2.14 9.47 19.33
CA GLY A 215 -0.79 9.30 19.89
C GLY A 215 -0.33 7.83 20.00
N HIS A 216 -1.17 6.87 19.61
CA HIS A 216 -0.92 5.45 19.83
C HIS A 216 -1.16 4.57 18.59
N VAL A 217 -1.05 5.14 17.40
CA VAL A 217 -1.17 4.39 16.12
C VAL A 217 0.19 4.07 15.49
N ASP A 218 1.27 4.18 16.25
CA ASP A 218 2.62 3.85 15.83
C ASP A 218 2.80 2.36 15.51
N THR A 219 3.85 2.04 14.73
CA THR A 219 4.15 0.67 14.31
C THR A 219 4.45 -0.26 15.49
N GLU A 220 5.13 0.18 16.54
CA GLU A 220 5.45 -0.70 17.69
C GLU A 220 4.19 -1.10 18.47
N SER A 221 3.23 -0.19 18.63
CA SER A 221 1.91 -0.50 19.19
C SER A 221 1.15 -1.53 18.35
N THR A 222 1.18 -1.37 17.02
CA THR A 222 0.60 -2.35 16.08
C THR A 222 1.28 -3.73 16.17
N VAL A 223 2.59 -3.78 16.33
CA VAL A 223 3.36 -5.03 16.51
C VAL A 223 2.94 -5.77 17.78
N ARG A 224 2.69 -5.06 18.88
CA ARG A 224 2.16 -5.65 20.12
C ARG A 224 0.74 -6.18 19.93
N ASP A 225 -0.08 -5.49 19.14
CA ASP A 225 -1.41 -5.98 18.74
C ASP A 225 -1.30 -7.33 18.00
N PHE A 226 -0.35 -7.46 17.06
CA PHE A 226 -0.11 -8.73 16.34
C PHE A 226 0.21 -9.88 17.29
N ASP A 227 1.05 -9.66 18.31
CA ASP A 227 1.41 -10.73 19.24
C ASP A 227 0.24 -11.13 20.14
N ALA A 228 -0.54 -10.16 20.63
CA ALA A 228 -1.76 -10.45 21.38
C ALA A 228 -2.80 -11.21 20.54
N LEU A 229 -3.00 -10.80 19.27
CA LEU A 229 -3.92 -11.48 18.35
C LEU A 229 -3.45 -12.88 17.99
N ARG A 230 -2.15 -13.09 17.74
CA ARG A 230 -1.55 -14.42 17.56
C ARG A 230 -1.94 -15.35 18.70
N ALA A 231 -1.77 -14.89 19.94
CA ALA A 231 -2.12 -15.68 21.12
C ALA A 231 -3.63 -15.92 21.23
N ALA A 232 -4.44 -14.89 20.97
CA ALA A 232 -5.91 -14.96 21.06
C ALA A 232 -6.53 -15.92 20.02
N ILE A 233 -5.94 -16.05 18.81
CA ILE A 233 -6.41 -17.04 17.83
C ILE A 233 -5.89 -18.46 18.07
N GLY A 234 -4.93 -18.64 18.98
CA GLY A 234 -4.40 -19.94 19.40
C GLY A 234 -3.10 -20.37 18.73
N ASP A 235 -2.40 -19.48 18.02
CA ASP A 235 -1.15 -19.81 17.36
C ASP A 235 0.06 -19.54 18.29
N THR A 236 0.92 -20.54 18.49
CA THR A 236 2.11 -20.43 19.34
C THR A 236 3.23 -19.63 18.68
N GLY A 237 3.20 -19.49 17.36
CA GLY A 237 4.15 -18.70 16.58
C GLY A 237 3.45 -18.06 15.39
N LEU A 238 3.89 -16.87 15.03
CA LEU A 238 3.34 -16.07 13.95
C LEU A 238 3.79 -16.62 12.58
N ASN A 239 2.83 -16.93 11.71
CA ASN A 239 3.08 -17.01 10.26
C ASN A 239 2.59 -15.70 9.66
N TYR A 240 3.44 -15.04 8.89
CA TYR A 240 3.16 -13.68 8.41
C TYR A 240 3.70 -13.47 7.01
N LEU A 241 2.86 -12.87 6.16
CA LEU A 241 3.23 -12.35 4.85
C LEU A 241 2.93 -10.85 4.82
N GLY A 242 3.98 -10.05 4.90
CA GLY A 242 3.91 -8.59 4.85
C GLY A 242 4.36 -8.07 3.50
N TYR A 243 3.58 -7.16 2.95
CA TYR A 243 3.91 -6.41 1.75
C TYR A 243 4.21 -4.96 2.09
N SER A 244 5.23 -4.35 1.42
CA SER A 244 5.48 -2.93 1.55
C SER A 244 5.67 -2.50 3.02
N TYR A 245 4.94 -1.51 3.53
CA TYR A 245 4.95 -1.16 4.96
C TYR A 245 4.64 -2.35 5.87
N GLY A 246 3.87 -3.35 5.43
CA GLY A 246 3.69 -4.59 6.21
C GLY A 246 5.00 -5.31 6.51
N THR A 247 6.05 -5.10 5.72
CA THR A 247 7.40 -5.64 5.99
C THR A 247 8.05 -4.95 7.19
N PHE A 248 7.78 -3.65 7.35
CA PHE A 248 8.23 -2.90 8.52
C PHE A 248 7.60 -3.46 9.81
N ILE A 249 6.29 -3.70 9.81
CA ILE A 249 5.60 -4.40 10.91
C ILE A 249 6.27 -5.75 11.19
N GLY A 250 6.49 -6.56 10.15
CA GLY A 250 7.09 -7.89 10.29
C GLY A 250 8.53 -7.88 10.80
N ALA A 251 9.36 -6.94 10.35
CA ALA A 251 10.74 -6.79 10.78
C ALA A 251 10.82 -6.36 12.26
N VAL A 252 10.02 -5.38 12.67
CA VAL A 252 9.92 -4.93 14.07
C VAL A 252 9.32 -6.04 14.95
N TYR A 253 8.32 -6.79 14.46
CA TYR A 253 7.78 -7.95 15.18
C TYR A 253 8.86 -9.01 15.45
N ALA A 254 9.65 -9.33 14.44
CA ALA A 254 10.71 -10.32 14.59
C ALA A 254 11.77 -9.91 15.62
N ASP A 255 12.06 -8.61 15.72
CA ASP A 255 13.00 -8.07 16.70
C ASP A 255 12.43 -8.03 18.12
N MET A 256 11.15 -7.60 18.26
CA MET A 256 10.48 -7.53 19.57
C MET A 256 10.09 -8.91 20.12
N PHE A 257 9.70 -9.84 19.25
CA PHE A 257 9.19 -11.17 19.61
C PHE A 257 9.90 -12.31 18.86
N PRO A 258 11.23 -12.41 18.86
CA PRO A 258 11.97 -13.35 18.01
C PRO A 258 11.58 -14.82 18.23
N THR A 259 11.29 -15.22 19.44
CA THR A 259 10.87 -16.59 19.78
C THR A 259 9.43 -16.92 19.34
N LYS A 260 8.66 -15.92 18.95
CA LYS A 260 7.29 -16.07 18.46
C LYS A 260 7.20 -16.11 16.93
N VAL A 261 8.29 -15.88 16.22
CA VAL A 261 8.34 -16.06 14.76
C VAL A 261 8.25 -17.55 14.43
N ASN A 262 7.28 -17.92 13.56
CA ASN A 262 7.22 -19.26 12.99
C ASN A 262 7.68 -19.24 11.53
N ARG A 263 6.95 -18.58 10.64
CA ARG A 263 7.31 -18.37 9.23
C ARG A 263 6.97 -16.95 8.85
N LEU A 264 7.97 -16.18 8.44
CA LEU A 264 7.85 -14.76 8.18
C LEU A 264 8.44 -14.42 6.82
N VAL A 265 7.64 -13.77 5.98
CA VAL A 265 8.03 -13.31 4.64
C VAL A 265 7.78 -11.81 4.55
N LEU A 266 8.80 -11.08 4.10
CA LEU A 266 8.81 -9.63 3.94
C LEU A 266 9.04 -9.33 2.47
N ASP A 267 8.01 -8.86 1.74
CA ASP A 267 8.06 -8.62 0.31
C ASP A 267 7.89 -7.13 -0.03
N GLY A 268 8.89 -6.54 -0.70
CA GLY A 268 8.96 -5.10 -0.92
C GLY A 268 9.31 -4.35 0.37
N VAL A 269 10.54 -4.49 0.81
CA VAL A 269 10.98 -4.24 2.19
C VAL A 269 11.23 -2.78 2.49
N VAL A 270 10.71 -2.31 3.62
CA VAL A 270 11.05 -1.02 4.23
C VAL A 270 12.13 -1.24 5.29
N ASP A 271 13.22 -0.48 5.22
CA ASP A 271 14.33 -0.57 6.20
C ASP A 271 13.99 0.21 7.49
N PRO A 272 13.89 -0.47 8.67
CA PRO A 272 13.62 0.17 9.93
C PRO A 272 14.67 1.21 10.40
N THR A 273 15.86 1.19 9.81
CA THR A 273 16.91 2.19 10.10
C THR A 273 16.71 3.50 9.37
N SER A 274 15.88 3.50 8.32
CA SER A 274 15.67 4.68 7.50
C SER A 274 14.96 5.79 8.27
N THR A 275 15.52 7.01 8.16
CA THR A 275 14.80 8.23 8.55
C THR A 275 13.71 8.55 7.53
N GLY A 276 12.74 9.41 7.86
CA GLY A 276 11.72 9.87 6.91
C GLY A 276 12.34 10.40 5.62
N PHE A 277 13.40 11.20 5.72
CA PHE A 277 14.12 11.70 4.55
C PHE A 277 14.80 10.60 3.75
N ALA A 278 15.49 9.65 4.39
CA ALA A 278 16.16 8.54 3.68
C ALA A 278 15.16 7.69 2.90
N SER A 279 14.00 7.39 3.49
CA SER A 279 12.90 6.69 2.82
C SER A 279 12.37 7.49 1.62
N THR A 280 12.09 8.78 1.79
CA THR A 280 11.65 9.68 0.71
C THR A 280 12.67 9.75 -0.43
N LEU A 281 13.97 9.86 -0.11
CA LEU A 281 15.05 9.89 -1.10
C LEU A 281 15.16 8.56 -1.87
N GLY A 282 15.00 7.44 -1.18
CA GLY A 282 14.94 6.11 -1.77
C GLY A 282 13.79 5.99 -2.77
N GLN A 283 12.59 6.38 -2.35
CA GLN A 283 11.41 6.40 -3.22
C GLN A 283 11.56 7.37 -4.41
N ALA A 284 12.17 8.54 -4.20
CA ALA A 284 12.43 9.47 -5.30
C ALA A 284 13.30 8.84 -6.39
N LYS A 285 14.35 8.11 -6.01
CA LYS A 285 15.20 7.35 -6.94
C LYS A 285 14.43 6.21 -7.60
N GLY A 286 13.65 5.46 -6.85
CA GLY A 286 12.87 4.34 -7.35
C GLY A 286 11.84 4.77 -8.39
N PHE A 287 11.05 5.81 -8.11
CA PHE A 287 10.08 6.35 -9.09
C PHE A 287 10.75 7.02 -10.29
N GLU A 288 11.92 7.65 -10.11
CA GLU A 288 12.72 8.14 -11.26
C GLU A 288 13.14 6.97 -12.17
N GLY A 289 13.62 5.86 -11.57
CA GLY A 289 13.98 4.63 -12.28
C GLY A 289 12.79 4.04 -13.03
N ALA A 290 11.66 3.83 -12.35
CA ALA A 290 10.43 3.31 -12.96
C ALA A 290 9.89 4.19 -14.08
N MET A 291 9.95 5.53 -13.93
CA MET A 291 9.59 6.46 -15.00
C MET A 291 10.53 6.30 -16.20
N ARG A 292 11.81 6.16 -15.99
CA ARG A 292 12.78 5.96 -17.08
C ARG A 292 12.58 4.62 -17.80
N ALA A 293 12.24 3.55 -17.05
CA ALA A 293 11.89 2.26 -17.60
C ALA A 293 10.60 2.34 -18.45
N TYR A 294 9.54 2.97 -17.92
CA TYR A 294 8.33 3.27 -18.67
C TYR A 294 8.61 4.08 -19.93
N LEU A 295 9.40 5.14 -19.85
CA LEU A 295 9.72 5.98 -21.02
C LEU A 295 10.50 5.20 -22.08
N LYS A 296 11.40 4.29 -21.69
CA LYS A 296 12.12 3.41 -22.61
C LYS A 296 11.15 2.48 -23.36
N ASP A 297 10.21 1.87 -22.67
CA ASP A 297 9.18 1.02 -23.25
C ASP A 297 8.24 1.82 -24.16
N CYS A 298 7.73 2.95 -23.67
CA CYS A 298 6.85 3.84 -24.40
C CYS A 298 7.48 4.29 -25.74
N LEU A 299 8.73 4.78 -25.73
CA LEU A 299 9.43 5.27 -26.91
C LEU A 299 9.67 4.18 -27.96
N ALA A 300 9.64 2.90 -27.58
CA ALA A 300 9.70 1.79 -28.51
C ALA A 300 8.35 1.49 -29.19
N SER A 301 7.26 2.08 -28.71
CA SER A 301 5.90 1.88 -29.20
C SER A 301 5.42 3.04 -30.10
N SER A 302 4.48 2.76 -31.04
CA SER A 302 3.89 3.76 -31.97
C SER A 302 2.81 4.55 -31.29
N GLY A 303 2.70 4.81 -30.12
CA GLY A 303 1.61 5.56 -29.44
C GLY A 303 2.13 6.41 -28.29
N CYS A 304 3.44 6.46 -28.13
CA CYS A 304 4.08 7.19 -27.04
C CYS A 304 3.82 8.70 -27.16
N PRO A 305 3.31 9.36 -26.12
CA PRO A 305 3.09 10.80 -26.13
C PRO A 305 4.39 11.61 -25.97
N PHE A 306 5.52 10.94 -25.86
CA PHE A 306 6.85 11.50 -25.73
C PHE A 306 7.71 11.19 -26.97
N SER A 307 8.82 11.88 -27.12
CA SER A 307 9.73 11.69 -28.29
C SER A 307 11.18 11.94 -27.93
N GLY A 308 12.08 11.43 -28.78
CA GLY A 308 13.53 11.56 -28.63
C GLY A 308 14.15 10.46 -27.76
N THR A 309 15.17 10.80 -26.99
CA THR A 309 15.78 9.88 -26.00
C THR A 309 14.98 9.83 -24.71
N VAL A 310 15.27 8.86 -23.84
CA VAL A 310 14.68 8.79 -22.49
C VAL A 310 14.90 10.10 -21.72
N ASP A 311 16.10 10.69 -21.80
CA ASP A 311 16.40 11.97 -21.14
C ASP A 311 15.57 13.13 -21.71
N ASN A 312 15.34 13.15 -23.03
CA ASN A 312 14.45 14.14 -23.65
C ASN A 312 12.99 13.94 -23.22
N ALA A 313 12.55 12.70 -23.11
CA ALA A 313 11.21 12.36 -22.65
C ALA A 313 11.01 12.71 -21.16
N SER A 314 12.00 12.45 -20.29
CA SER A 314 11.96 12.88 -18.87
C SER A 314 11.82 14.40 -18.74
N LYS A 315 12.54 15.18 -19.57
CA LYS A 315 12.38 16.64 -19.62
C LYS A 315 10.97 17.07 -20.10
N GLN A 316 10.35 16.29 -20.99
CA GLN A 316 8.96 16.54 -21.40
C GLN A 316 7.99 16.27 -20.27
N VAL A 317 8.24 15.27 -19.38
CA VAL A 317 7.45 15.05 -18.16
C VAL A 317 7.59 16.23 -17.21
N GLN A 318 8.82 16.72 -16.96
CA GLN A 318 9.05 17.94 -16.16
C GLN A 318 8.31 19.14 -16.74
N THR A 319 8.38 19.33 -18.05
CA THR A 319 7.67 20.42 -18.73
C THR A 319 6.16 20.32 -18.55
N LEU A 320 5.61 19.10 -18.61
CA LEU A 320 4.18 18.88 -18.39
C LEU A 320 3.78 19.20 -16.95
N LEU A 321 4.54 18.75 -15.96
CA LEU A 321 4.30 19.06 -14.54
C LEU A 321 4.35 20.57 -14.29
N ASN A 322 5.37 21.26 -14.80
CA ASN A 322 5.50 22.72 -14.69
C ASN A 322 4.33 23.45 -15.37
N ALA A 323 3.88 22.98 -16.54
CA ALA A 323 2.77 23.60 -17.25
C ALA A 323 1.45 23.45 -16.47
N VAL A 324 1.20 22.28 -15.89
CA VAL A 324 -0.01 22.01 -15.09
C VAL A 324 0.04 22.75 -13.74
N ASP A 325 1.22 22.90 -13.13
CA ASP A 325 1.40 23.73 -11.93
C ASP A 325 1.08 25.21 -12.20
N ALA A 326 1.59 25.74 -13.30
CA ALA A 326 1.38 27.13 -13.68
C ALA A 326 -0.04 27.43 -14.19
N SER A 327 -0.72 26.45 -14.76
CA SER A 327 -2.07 26.56 -15.32
C SER A 327 -2.84 25.25 -15.15
N PRO A 328 -3.49 25.05 -14.00
CA PRO A 328 -4.26 23.86 -13.70
C PRO A 328 -5.35 23.59 -14.75
N ILE A 329 -5.60 22.31 -15.03
CA ILE A 329 -6.55 21.88 -16.06
C ILE A 329 -7.87 21.50 -15.39
N ARG A 330 -8.97 22.15 -15.80
CA ARG A 330 -10.29 21.86 -15.24
C ARG A 330 -10.85 20.55 -15.78
N ALA A 331 -11.23 19.67 -14.87
CA ALA A 331 -11.92 18.40 -15.17
C ALA A 331 -13.43 18.59 -15.37
N SER A 332 -14.10 17.57 -15.88
CA SER A 332 -15.55 17.58 -16.12
C SER A 332 -16.37 17.67 -14.83
N ASP A 333 -15.84 17.17 -13.71
CA ASP A 333 -16.46 17.23 -12.37
C ASP A 333 -16.22 18.57 -11.64
N GLY A 334 -15.44 19.46 -12.25
CA GLY A 334 -15.15 20.80 -11.76
C GLY A 334 -13.88 20.94 -10.94
N ARG A 335 -13.19 19.84 -10.58
CA ARG A 335 -11.86 19.88 -9.93
C ARG A 335 -10.81 20.46 -10.89
N GLU A 336 -9.74 20.99 -10.33
CA GLU A 336 -8.61 21.54 -11.08
C GLU A 336 -7.38 20.65 -10.89
N LEU A 337 -6.90 20.03 -11.99
CA LEU A 337 -5.72 19.21 -11.98
C LEU A 337 -4.48 20.07 -11.83
N GLY A 338 -3.92 20.12 -10.63
CA GLY A 338 -2.62 20.69 -10.34
C GLY A 338 -1.49 19.65 -10.41
N SER A 339 -0.26 20.10 -10.16
CA SER A 339 0.93 19.25 -10.18
C SER A 339 0.87 18.09 -9.18
N ALA A 340 0.34 18.31 -7.96
CA ALA A 340 0.22 17.28 -6.93
C ALA A 340 -0.69 16.12 -7.35
N SER A 341 -1.91 16.42 -7.84
CA SER A 341 -2.84 15.41 -8.34
C SER A 341 -2.32 14.70 -9.59
N LEU A 342 -1.61 15.42 -10.47
CA LEU A 342 -0.97 14.83 -11.64
C LEU A 342 0.17 13.87 -11.24
N LEU A 343 0.96 14.20 -10.22
CA LEU A 343 1.99 13.30 -9.68
C LEU A 343 1.39 12.00 -9.13
N THR A 344 0.32 12.10 -8.34
CA THR A 344 -0.41 10.92 -7.85
C THR A 344 -0.90 10.05 -9.00
N ALA A 345 -1.46 10.66 -10.05
CA ALA A 345 -1.92 9.97 -11.26
C ALA A 345 -0.78 9.34 -12.07
N ILE A 346 0.43 9.89 -12.00
CA ILE A 346 1.64 9.32 -12.62
C ILE A 346 2.18 8.15 -11.78
N PHE A 347 2.27 8.31 -10.47
CA PHE A 347 2.86 7.30 -9.59
C PHE A 347 2.02 6.02 -9.53
N TYR A 348 0.71 6.13 -9.48
CA TYR A 348 -0.16 4.96 -9.37
C TYR A 348 0.12 3.87 -10.43
N PRO A 349 0.19 4.16 -11.74
CA PRO A 349 0.55 3.16 -12.73
C PRO A 349 2.02 2.71 -12.69
N LEU A 350 2.92 3.47 -12.08
CA LEU A 350 4.34 3.09 -12.00
C LEU A 350 4.62 1.96 -11.01
N TYR A 351 3.68 1.65 -10.11
CA TYR A 351 3.79 0.49 -9.22
C TYR A 351 3.84 -0.84 -9.99
N ARG A 352 3.26 -0.90 -11.21
CA ARG A 352 3.15 -2.14 -11.99
C ARG A 352 3.31 -1.91 -13.48
N GLN A 353 4.15 -2.73 -14.11
CA GLN A 353 4.41 -2.62 -15.55
C GLN A 353 3.16 -2.83 -16.42
N ASP A 354 2.24 -3.71 -16.02
CA ASP A 354 0.97 -3.95 -16.71
C ASP A 354 0.01 -2.74 -16.69
N SER A 355 0.26 -1.77 -15.84
CA SER A 355 -0.51 -0.52 -15.73
C SER A 355 0.07 0.64 -16.59
N TRP A 356 1.24 0.49 -17.20
CA TRP A 356 1.87 1.52 -18.03
C TRP A 356 1.02 2.01 -19.23
N PRO A 357 0.17 1.18 -19.87
CA PRO A 357 -0.75 1.68 -20.90
C PRO A 357 -1.70 2.78 -20.40
N TYR A 358 -2.14 2.72 -19.14
CA TYR A 358 -2.98 3.76 -18.55
C TYR A 358 -2.21 5.08 -18.38
N LEU A 359 -0.93 5.00 -17.98
CA LEU A 359 -0.05 6.18 -17.91
C LEU A 359 0.11 6.85 -19.29
N THR A 360 0.34 6.07 -20.35
CA THR A 360 0.42 6.55 -21.73
C THR A 360 -0.86 7.26 -22.15
N GLN A 361 -2.03 6.66 -21.86
CA GLN A 361 -3.33 7.24 -22.20
C GLN A 361 -3.60 8.52 -21.41
N MET A 362 -3.31 8.52 -20.11
CA MET A 362 -3.50 9.66 -19.22
C MET A 362 -2.66 10.85 -19.67
N VAL A 363 -1.36 10.66 -19.91
CA VAL A 363 -0.47 11.73 -20.39
C VAL A 363 -0.92 12.28 -21.75
N THR A 364 -1.38 11.39 -22.65
CA THR A 364 -1.94 11.82 -23.94
C THR A 364 -3.13 12.76 -23.76
N GLN A 365 -4.04 12.43 -22.83
CA GLN A 365 -5.21 13.26 -22.54
C GLN A 365 -4.84 14.59 -21.85
N VAL A 366 -3.93 14.56 -20.88
CA VAL A 366 -3.46 15.78 -20.19
C VAL A 366 -2.81 16.76 -21.19
N LYS A 367 -2.01 16.26 -22.12
CA LYS A 367 -1.44 17.09 -23.21
C LYS A 367 -2.51 17.71 -24.14
N GLN A 368 -3.72 17.14 -24.16
CA GLN A 368 -4.88 17.69 -24.90
C GLN A 368 -5.76 18.59 -24.03
N GLY A 369 -5.35 18.92 -22.81
CA GLY A 369 -6.11 19.73 -21.87
C GLY A 369 -7.30 18.99 -21.21
N LYS A 370 -7.24 17.66 -21.09
CA LYS A 370 -8.27 16.81 -20.47
C LYS A 370 -7.71 16.20 -19.18
N ALA A 371 -8.39 16.45 -18.05
CA ALA A 371 -7.94 16.04 -16.72
C ALA A 371 -8.65 14.78 -16.17
N ASP A 372 -9.75 14.32 -16.79
CA ASP A 372 -10.63 13.32 -16.19
C ASP A 372 -9.93 11.99 -15.89
N LEU A 373 -9.09 11.48 -16.81
CA LEU A 373 -8.37 10.23 -16.58
C LEU A 373 -7.28 10.37 -15.50
N ALA A 374 -6.66 11.55 -15.40
CA ALA A 374 -5.70 11.81 -14.33
C ALA A 374 -6.39 11.76 -12.95
N PHE A 375 -7.58 12.35 -12.83
CA PHE A 375 -8.36 12.23 -11.59
C PHE A 375 -8.85 10.81 -11.33
N GLN A 376 -9.25 10.04 -12.35
CA GLN A 376 -9.61 8.63 -12.15
C GLN A 376 -8.46 7.81 -11.56
N LEU A 377 -7.22 8.03 -12.01
CA LEU A 377 -6.04 7.36 -11.47
C LEU A 377 -5.70 7.86 -10.06
N ALA A 378 -5.78 9.17 -9.82
CA ALA A 378 -5.55 9.74 -8.49
C ALA A 378 -6.65 9.32 -7.50
N ASP A 379 -7.92 9.26 -7.92
CA ASP A 379 -9.05 8.78 -7.12
C ASP A 379 -8.88 7.29 -6.76
N ALA A 380 -8.44 6.47 -7.73
CA ALA A 380 -8.14 5.05 -7.48
C ALA A 380 -7.01 4.87 -6.45
N TYR A 381 -5.97 5.70 -6.51
CA TYR A 381 -4.88 5.69 -5.53
C TYR A 381 -5.34 6.11 -4.13
N ASN A 382 -6.19 7.13 -4.05
CA ASN A 382 -6.67 7.70 -2.78
C ASN A 382 -7.95 7.01 -2.24
N GLY A 383 -8.48 6.01 -2.93
CA GLY A 383 -9.73 5.32 -2.53
C GLY A 383 -10.97 6.21 -2.60
N ARG A 384 -11.00 7.23 -3.48
CA ARG A 384 -12.13 8.12 -3.65
C ARG A 384 -13.17 7.53 -4.60
N ASN A 385 -14.42 7.48 -4.16
CA ASN A 385 -15.56 7.03 -4.96
C ASN A 385 -16.08 8.12 -5.91
N ALA A 386 -16.81 7.71 -6.93
CA ALA A 386 -17.38 8.64 -7.91
C ALA A 386 -18.38 9.65 -7.32
N ASP A 387 -19.00 9.34 -6.18
CA ASP A 387 -19.93 10.21 -5.46
C ASP A 387 -19.22 11.16 -4.48
N GLY A 388 -17.89 11.15 -4.42
CA GLY A 388 -17.08 11.99 -3.53
C GLY A 388 -16.93 11.46 -2.12
N THR A 389 -17.39 10.26 -1.82
CA THR A 389 -17.05 9.53 -0.58
C THR A 389 -15.71 8.82 -0.72
N TYR A 390 -15.17 8.32 0.37
CA TYR A 390 -13.94 7.53 0.41
C TYR A 390 -14.24 6.10 0.84
N GLN A 391 -13.51 5.13 0.30
CA GLN A 391 -13.68 3.71 0.62
C GLN A 391 -13.37 3.42 2.09
N ASN A 392 -12.33 4.08 2.60
CA ASN A 392 -11.87 3.96 3.98
C ASN A 392 -11.08 5.22 4.39
N ASN A 393 -10.46 5.19 5.56
CA ASN A 393 -9.67 6.29 6.12
C ASN A 393 -8.16 6.20 5.81
N GLN A 394 -7.77 5.62 4.68
CA GLN A 394 -6.37 5.37 4.35
C GLN A 394 -5.48 6.60 4.46
N THR A 395 -5.91 7.76 3.97
CA THR A 395 -5.12 9.01 4.00
C THR A 395 -4.88 9.51 5.42
N GLU A 396 -5.92 9.47 6.26
CA GLU A 396 -5.82 9.85 7.67
C GLU A 396 -4.87 8.93 8.43
N ALA A 397 -5.07 7.62 8.30
CA ALA A 397 -4.26 6.62 8.95
C ALA A 397 -2.80 6.65 8.45
N PHE A 398 -2.59 6.79 7.12
CA PHE A 398 -1.26 6.95 6.53
C PHE A 398 -0.50 8.11 7.17
N THR A 399 -1.13 9.29 7.25
CA THR A 399 -0.50 10.48 7.80
C THR A 399 -0.22 10.31 9.29
N ALA A 400 -1.19 9.81 10.06
CA ALA A 400 -1.04 9.62 11.50
C ALA A 400 0.10 8.65 11.85
N ILE A 401 0.15 7.50 11.19
CA ILE A 401 1.17 6.46 11.43
C ILE A 401 2.56 6.99 11.05
N ASN A 402 2.72 7.57 9.85
CA ASN A 402 4.02 8.07 9.42
C ASN A 402 4.53 9.20 10.32
N CYS A 403 3.65 10.12 10.76
CA CYS A 403 4.07 11.22 11.64
C CYS A 403 4.42 10.76 13.07
N LEU A 404 3.98 9.58 13.51
CA LEU A 404 4.44 8.97 14.76
C LEU A 404 5.73 8.16 14.56
N ASP A 405 5.89 7.49 13.43
CA ASP A 405 7.04 6.63 13.16
C ASP A 405 8.29 7.43 12.72
N TYR A 406 8.12 8.62 12.12
CA TYR A 406 9.22 9.41 11.57
C TYR A 406 9.22 10.84 12.12
N PRO A 407 10.23 11.21 12.94
CA PRO A 407 10.40 12.59 13.38
C PRO A 407 10.60 13.55 12.19
N ALA A 408 9.81 14.61 12.13
CA ALA A 408 9.92 15.63 11.09
C ALA A 408 11.16 16.50 11.25
N VAL A 409 11.82 16.82 10.14
CA VAL A 409 12.92 17.79 10.09
C VAL A 409 12.35 19.21 9.96
N THR A 410 12.75 20.10 10.87
CA THR A 410 12.27 21.49 10.90
C THR A 410 13.40 22.53 10.75
N ASP A 411 14.67 22.08 10.79
CA ASP A 411 15.82 22.97 10.58
C ASP A 411 15.92 23.43 9.13
N PRO A 412 15.88 24.75 8.84
CA PRO A 412 15.88 25.26 7.47
C PRO A 412 17.13 24.90 6.66
N ALA A 413 18.30 24.79 7.30
CA ALA A 413 19.54 24.45 6.59
C ALA A 413 19.52 22.98 6.17
N THR A 414 19.07 22.09 7.03
CA THR A 414 18.87 20.67 6.73
C THR A 414 17.83 20.48 5.63
N ILE A 415 16.70 21.18 5.67
CA ILE A 415 15.67 21.13 4.63
C ILE A 415 16.25 21.57 3.27
N ALA A 416 17.03 22.66 3.23
CA ALA A 416 17.65 23.12 2.00
C ALA A 416 18.65 22.10 1.41
N GLN A 417 19.42 21.43 2.26
CA GLN A 417 20.30 20.33 1.84
C GLN A 417 19.49 19.16 1.29
N GLN A 418 18.48 18.69 2.00
CA GLN A 418 17.59 17.59 1.59
C GLN A 418 16.90 17.88 0.26
N ASN A 419 16.40 19.08 0.07
CA ASN A 419 15.81 19.52 -1.21
C ASN A 419 16.82 19.42 -2.36
N THR A 420 18.07 19.82 -2.13
CA THR A 420 19.15 19.71 -3.13
C THR A 420 19.43 18.24 -3.48
N GLU A 421 19.47 17.37 -2.50
CA GLU A 421 19.69 15.92 -2.67
C GLU A 421 18.54 15.26 -3.44
N LEU A 422 17.27 15.60 -3.12
CA LEU A 422 16.08 15.11 -3.82
C LEU A 422 16.09 15.50 -5.31
N ILE A 423 16.36 16.77 -5.60
CA ILE A 423 16.41 17.28 -6.98
C ILE A 423 17.53 16.60 -7.77
N ALA A 424 18.69 16.37 -7.14
CA ALA A 424 19.81 15.68 -7.79
C ALA A 424 19.53 14.19 -8.03
N ALA A 425 18.87 13.52 -7.10
CA ALA A 425 18.56 12.10 -7.16
C ALA A 425 17.42 11.76 -8.13
N SER A 426 16.43 12.63 -8.22
CA SER A 426 15.26 12.48 -9.09
C SER A 426 15.00 13.79 -9.84
N PRO A 427 15.68 13.99 -10.97
CA PRO A 427 15.50 15.24 -11.73
C PRO A 427 14.07 15.44 -12.24
N THR A 428 13.32 14.37 -12.48
CA THR A 428 11.94 14.45 -12.96
C THR A 428 10.97 14.82 -11.83
N PHE A 429 11.09 14.20 -10.66
CA PHE A 429 10.10 14.32 -9.58
C PHE A 429 10.63 15.03 -8.33
N GLY A 430 11.94 15.01 -8.10
CA GLY A 430 12.57 15.60 -6.91
C GLY A 430 12.16 17.04 -6.62
N PRO A 431 12.01 17.93 -7.63
CA PRO A 431 11.50 19.29 -7.39
C PRO A 431 10.14 19.33 -6.68
N TRP A 432 9.28 18.33 -6.90
CA TRP A 432 7.94 18.23 -6.35
C TRP A 432 7.87 17.50 -5.00
N TRP A 433 8.94 16.82 -4.61
CA TRP A 433 9.04 16.12 -3.33
C TRP A 433 9.80 16.92 -2.27
N THR A 434 10.26 18.11 -2.61
CA THR A 434 10.85 19.05 -1.65
C THR A 434 9.83 19.46 -0.59
N TYR A 435 10.30 19.76 0.61
CA TYR A 435 9.48 20.18 1.75
C TYR A 435 8.48 19.12 2.26
N GLY A 436 8.77 17.83 2.07
CA GLY A 436 7.86 16.74 2.44
C GLY A 436 7.48 16.70 3.93
N ASP A 437 8.38 17.16 4.81
CA ASP A 437 8.16 17.17 6.25
C ASP A 437 7.15 18.23 6.75
N ILE A 438 6.66 19.15 5.89
CA ILE A 438 5.68 20.18 6.29
C ILE A 438 4.45 19.55 6.96
N GLY A 439 3.98 18.41 6.48
CA GLY A 439 2.85 17.67 7.01
C GLY A 439 3.06 17.24 8.46
N CYS A 440 4.11 16.48 8.71
CA CYS A 440 4.43 15.97 10.05
C CYS A 440 4.99 17.04 10.99
N ALA A 441 5.67 18.08 10.48
CA ALA A 441 6.08 19.24 11.28
C ALA A 441 4.88 20.05 11.81
N ALA A 442 3.72 19.95 11.18
CA ALA A 442 2.47 20.56 11.63
C ALA A 442 1.55 19.58 12.41
N TRP A 443 1.98 18.33 12.60
CA TRP A 443 1.19 17.30 13.27
C TRP A 443 1.03 17.59 14.77
N PRO A 444 -0.15 17.38 15.38
CA PRO A 444 -0.45 17.83 16.75
C PRO A 444 0.13 16.94 17.84
N VAL A 445 0.64 15.76 17.51
CA VAL A 445 1.28 14.83 18.46
C VAL A 445 2.71 14.55 18.02
N PRO A 446 3.68 14.44 18.98
CA PRO A 446 5.06 14.19 18.63
C PRO A 446 5.27 12.78 18.10
N ALA A 447 6.30 12.59 17.28
CA ALA A 447 6.78 11.26 16.88
C ALA A 447 7.24 10.48 18.12
N THR A 448 6.93 9.19 18.15
CA THR A 448 7.23 8.29 19.28
C THR A 448 8.40 7.36 18.99
N ARG A 449 8.66 7.07 17.70
CA ARG A 449 9.68 6.12 17.28
C ARG A 449 11.02 6.81 16.99
N THR A 450 12.12 6.10 17.28
CA THR A 450 13.45 6.41 16.79
C THR A 450 13.88 5.32 15.80
N PRO A 451 14.23 5.65 14.53
CA PRO A 451 14.76 4.68 13.59
C PRO A 451 15.98 3.93 14.14
N GLY A 452 16.01 2.62 13.96
CA GLY A 452 17.08 1.79 14.48
C GLY A 452 17.13 0.40 13.82
N PRO A 453 18.27 -0.32 13.97
CA PRO A 453 18.43 -1.64 13.38
C PRO A 453 17.57 -2.68 14.08
N VAL A 454 17.18 -3.71 13.33
CA VAL A 454 16.47 -4.90 13.79
C VAL A 454 17.38 -6.12 13.66
N SER A 455 17.51 -6.90 14.71
CA SER A 455 18.42 -8.06 14.71
C SER A 455 17.69 -9.41 14.75
N ALA A 456 16.56 -9.47 15.40
CA ALA A 456 15.71 -10.64 15.60
C ALA A 456 16.49 -11.89 16.08
N VAL A 457 17.41 -11.70 17.03
CA VAL A 457 18.28 -12.78 17.53
C VAL A 457 17.45 -13.91 18.13
N GLY A 458 17.61 -15.14 17.59
CA GLY A 458 16.86 -16.31 18.02
C GLY A 458 15.56 -16.57 17.23
N ALA A 459 15.20 -15.71 16.30
CA ALA A 459 14.09 -15.96 15.39
C ALA A 459 14.40 -17.12 14.43
N LYS A 460 13.35 -17.86 14.04
CA LYS A 460 13.43 -18.81 12.92
C LYS A 460 13.77 -18.08 11.62
N PRO A 461 14.22 -18.80 10.59
CA PRO A 461 14.55 -18.17 9.31
C PRO A 461 13.44 -17.26 8.77
N ILE A 462 13.82 -16.11 8.24
CA ILE A 462 12.94 -15.09 7.69
C ILE A 462 13.26 -14.92 6.21
N LEU A 463 12.26 -14.95 5.32
CA LEU A 463 12.47 -14.63 3.90
C LEU A 463 12.30 -13.13 3.67
N VAL A 464 13.31 -12.52 3.08
CA VAL A 464 13.34 -11.12 2.68
C VAL A 464 13.34 -11.06 1.15
N VAL A 465 12.30 -10.50 0.56
CA VAL A 465 12.10 -10.46 -0.89
C VAL A 465 12.26 -9.03 -1.38
N GLY A 466 13.15 -8.82 -2.34
CA GLY A 466 13.38 -7.51 -2.96
C GLY A 466 13.33 -7.57 -4.48
N THR A 467 12.66 -6.60 -5.10
CA THR A 467 12.64 -6.40 -6.55
C THR A 467 13.71 -5.38 -6.93
N THR A 468 14.51 -5.66 -7.98
CA THR A 468 15.66 -4.79 -8.34
C THR A 468 15.25 -3.38 -8.76
N ASP A 469 14.11 -3.25 -9.40
CA ASP A 469 13.58 -1.97 -9.90
C ASP A 469 12.23 -1.65 -9.24
N ASP A 470 12.18 -1.78 -7.90
CA ASP A 470 11.01 -1.44 -7.10
C ASP A 470 10.92 0.08 -6.91
N PRO A 471 9.82 0.73 -7.34
CA PRO A 471 9.68 2.18 -7.23
C PRO A 471 9.40 2.68 -5.82
N ALA A 472 8.80 1.87 -4.96
CA ALA A 472 8.31 2.30 -3.65
C ALA A 472 9.19 1.84 -2.49
N THR A 473 9.77 0.65 -2.59
CA THR A 473 10.69 0.08 -1.60
C THR A 473 11.96 -0.38 -2.29
N PRO A 474 12.97 0.49 -2.38
CA PRO A 474 14.19 0.24 -3.13
C PRO A 474 14.86 -1.08 -2.73
N TYR A 475 15.43 -1.78 -3.69
CA TYR A 475 16.09 -3.08 -3.47
C TYR A 475 17.18 -3.03 -2.39
N GLU A 476 17.84 -1.88 -2.24
CA GLU A 476 18.84 -1.63 -1.22
C GLU A 476 18.28 -1.80 0.20
N ASP A 477 17.01 -1.48 0.43
CA ASP A 477 16.34 -1.68 1.72
C ASP A 477 16.20 -3.17 2.04
N ALA A 478 15.82 -3.99 1.05
CA ALA A 478 15.78 -5.45 1.22
C ALA A 478 17.17 -6.04 1.52
N GLN A 479 18.22 -5.54 0.85
CA GLN A 479 19.60 -5.92 1.13
C GLN A 479 20.04 -5.50 2.53
N SER A 480 19.64 -4.32 2.98
CA SER A 480 19.96 -3.79 4.30
C SER A 480 19.30 -4.62 5.39
N VAL A 481 17.99 -4.86 5.30
CA VAL A 481 17.23 -5.65 6.28
C VAL A 481 17.70 -7.11 6.31
N ALA A 482 18.02 -7.70 5.16
CA ALA A 482 18.59 -9.05 5.13
C ALA A 482 19.96 -9.16 5.83
N LYS A 483 20.73 -8.07 5.89
CA LYS A 483 22.00 -8.03 6.65
C LYS A 483 21.78 -7.77 8.14
N GLN A 484 20.72 -7.06 8.52
CA GLN A 484 20.40 -6.75 9.90
C GLN A 484 19.84 -7.96 10.65
N LEU A 485 18.92 -8.70 10.02
CA LEU A 485 18.26 -9.86 10.61
C LEU A 485 19.21 -11.06 10.61
N THR A 486 19.45 -11.64 11.80
CA THR A 486 20.43 -12.73 11.98
C THR A 486 20.06 -14.04 11.26
N SER A 487 18.78 -14.24 10.95
CA SER A 487 18.25 -15.47 10.31
C SER A 487 17.61 -15.19 8.95
N ALA A 488 17.90 -14.06 8.32
CA ALA A 488 17.30 -13.69 7.04
C ALA A 488 17.91 -14.46 5.86
N GLN A 489 17.06 -14.75 4.87
CA GLN A 489 17.42 -15.24 3.55
C GLN A 489 16.90 -14.28 2.50
N LEU A 490 17.79 -13.63 1.75
CA LEU A 490 17.42 -12.71 0.68
C LEU A 490 16.97 -13.46 -0.57
N ILE A 491 15.83 -13.08 -1.13
CA ILE A 491 15.33 -13.52 -2.43
C ILE A 491 15.26 -12.30 -3.33
N THR A 492 15.98 -12.36 -4.44
CA THR A 492 16.01 -11.27 -5.41
C THR A 492 15.10 -11.57 -6.59
N TYR A 493 14.13 -10.70 -6.85
CA TYR A 493 13.44 -10.67 -8.13
C TYR A 493 14.12 -9.62 -9.04
N VAL A 494 14.61 -10.07 -10.19
CA VAL A 494 15.22 -9.18 -11.20
C VAL A 494 14.12 -8.73 -12.15
N GLY A 495 13.58 -7.55 -11.93
CA GLY A 495 12.43 -7.03 -12.68
C GLY A 495 11.92 -5.71 -12.17
N GLU A 496 10.85 -5.25 -12.80
CA GLU A 496 10.16 -3.98 -12.53
C GLU A 496 8.95 -4.18 -11.62
N GLY A 497 8.64 -3.15 -10.84
CA GLY A 497 7.40 -3.05 -10.08
C GLY A 497 7.55 -3.34 -8.60
N HIS A 498 6.48 -2.97 -7.86
CA HIS A 498 6.46 -3.08 -6.41
C HIS A 498 5.98 -4.45 -5.96
N THR A 499 6.77 -5.12 -5.12
CA THR A 499 6.60 -6.49 -4.62
C THR A 499 6.76 -7.58 -5.70
N ALA A 500 7.12 -8.79 -5.29
CA ALA A 500 7.50 -9.86 -6.21
C ALA A 500 6.63 -11.13 -6.11
N TYR A 501 6.01 -11.40 -4.96
CA TYR A 501 5.26 -12.64 -4.74
C TYR A 501 4.13 -12.84 -5.76
N ASN A 502 3.43 -11.77 -6.08
CA ASN A 502 2.32 -11.82 -7.04
C ASN A 502 2.76 -11.63 -8.50
N THR A 503 4.03 -11.28 -8.73
CA THR A 503 4.57 -10.98 -10.06
C THR A 503 5.42 -12.13 -10.59
N SER A 504 6.27 -12.73 -9.74
CA SER A 504 7.22 -13.76 -10.14
C SER A 504 6.77 -15.16 -9.72
N THR A 505 6.62 -16.06 -10.68
CA THR A 505 6.33 -17.48 -10.42
C THR A 505 7.46 -18.17 -9.65
N CYS A 506 8.72 -17.74 -9.86
CA CYS A 506 9.88 -18.23 -9.14
C CYS A 506 9.82 -17.84 -7.65
N VAL A 507 9.58 -16.55 -7.34
CA VAL A 507 9.43 -16.06 -5.96
C VAL A 507 8.25 -16.76 -5.28
N LYS A 508 7.10 -16.80 -5.96
CA LYS A 508 5.89 -17.46 -5.45
C LYS A 508 6.16 -18.90 -5.03
N LYS A 509 6.83 -19.68 -5.87
CA LYS A 509 7.18 -21.07 -5.56
C LYS A 509 8.04 -21.18 -4.30
N ILE A 510 9.07 -20.35 -4.16
CA ILE A 510 9.96 -20.36 -2.99
C ILE A 510 9.19 -20.01 -1.71
N VAL A 511 8.37 -18.97 -1.77
CA VAL A 511 7.56 -18.52 -0.64
C VAL A 511 6.52 -19.56 -0.23
N ASN A 512 5.81 -20.16 -1.20
CA ASN A 512 4.85 -21.22 -0.93
C ASN A 512 5.54 -22.45 -0.29
N GLU A 513 6.66 -22.89 -0.83
CA GLU A 513 7.41 -24.03 -0.27
C GLU A 513 7.87 -23.74 1.17
N TYR A 514 8.34 -22.53 1.43
CA TYR A 514 8.70 -22.11 2.78
C TYR A 514 7.48 -22.13 3.74
N PHE A 515 6.34 -21.61 3.34
CA PHE A 515 5.14 -21.65 4.18
C PHE A 515 4.62 -23.08 4.38
N LEU A 516 4.70 -23.95 3.39
CA LEU A 516 4.17 -25.32 3.48
C LEU A 516 5.09 -26.27 4.25
N THR A 517 6.39 -26.19 4.02
CA THR A 517 7.36 -27.18 4.53
C THR A 517 8.38 -26.62 5.51
N GLY A 518 8.59 -25.29 5.52
CA GLY A 518 9.68 -24.65 6.24
C GLY A 518 11.02 -24.68 5.49
N THR A 519 11.03 -25.12 4.23
CA THR A 519 12.25 -25.16 3.42
C THR A 519 12.74 -23.74 3.14
N VAL A 520 14.00 -23.50 3.48
CA VAL A 520 14.70 -22.24 3.22
C VAL A 520 15.71 -22.47 2.09
N PRO A 521 15.80 -21.59 1.10
CA PRO A 521 16.84 -21.71 0.07
C PRO A 521 18.24 -21.77 0.67
N ALA A 522 19.11 -22.61 0.11
CA ALA A 522 20.50 -22.78 0.60
C ALA A 522 21.43 -21.59 0.26
N SER A 523 21.00 -20.71 -0.61
CA SER A 523 21.70 -19.49 -1.05
C SER A 523 20.68 -18.43 -1.42
N ASP A 524 21.13 -17.19 -1.63
CA ASP A 524 20.26 -16.08 -2.08
C ASP A 524 19.82 -16.31 -3.54
N PRO A 525 18.60 -16.79 -3.79
CA PRO A 525 18.16 -17.06 -5.15
C PRO A 525 17.87 -15.75 -5.91
N LYS A 526 18.18 -15.78 -7.20
CA LYS A 526 17.81 -14.72 -8.14
C LYS A 526 16.73 -15.25 -9.07
N CYS A 527 15.54 -14.72 -8.95
CA CYS A 527 14.39 -15.04 -9.78
C CYS A 527 14.33 -14.07 -10.96
N THR A 528 14.17 -14.59 -12.15
CA THR A 528 13.77 -13.87 -13.36
C THR A 528 12.43 -14.42 -13.82
N ASN A 529 11.64 -13.68 -14.54
CA ASN A 529 10.41 -14.18 -15.16
C ASN A 529 10.73 -14.98 -16.40
#